data_902b11f69ba3371674fb73bc4df86d8a
#
_entry.id   902b11f69ba3371674fb73bc4df86d8a
#
_cell.length_a   1.000
_cell.length_b   1.000
_cell.length_c   1.000
_cell.angle_alpha   90.00
_cell.angle_beta   90.00
_cell.angle_gamma   90.00
#
_symmetry.space_group_name_H-M   'P 1'
#
loop_
_entity.id
_entity.type
_entity.pdbx_description
1 polymer ?
#
loop_
_entity_poly.entity_id
_entity_poly.type
_entity_poly.pdbx_seq_one_letter_code
_entity_poly.pdbx_strand_id
1 'polypeptide(L)'
;MRKTKSLKKRVAAALAAVIVLLGATACARETGDGGGNAQTTTGTQPGGETQLTADVPTVDFDGYTFNALYWYNSAWDWRRSKDIYAEEATGDTIGEAVYRRNMAISERYNVKFQLSEESFDTLGQKLHSVVAAGDDVYTIVCQVQGLILSSITSGDLYDITDLPYVDLDKPWWDANCVRDYSIGGRLYLVATDILIN
;
A
#
# COMPACT_ATOMS: atom_id res chain seq x y z
N MET A 1 8.17 11.39 -25.39
CA MET A 1 8.24 11.57 -23.95
C MET A 1 6.88 11.64 -23.22
N ARG A 2 5.77 12.18 -23.79
CA ARG A 2 4.45 12.22 -23.10
C ARG A 2 3.79 10.85 -22.88
N LYS A 3 3.99 9.85 -23.75
CA LYS A 3 3.35 8.53 -23.63
C LYS A 3 3.91 7.66 -22.48
N THR A 4 5.21 7.75 -22.23
CA THR A 4 5.87 7.00 -21.14
C THR A 4 5.48 7.52 -19.75
N LYS A 5 5.33 8.84 -19.57
CA LYS A 5 4.85 9.43 -18.30
C LYS A 5 3.41 9.01 -17.98
N SER A 6 2.54 8.88 -18.99
CA SER A 6 1.16 8.43 -18.80
C SER A 6 1.09 6.94 -18.40
N LEU A 7 1.95 6.09 -18.95
CA LEU A 7 1.99 4.68 -18.61
C LEU A 7 2.47 4.47 -17.17
N LYS A 8 3.53 5.17 -16.75
CA LYS A 8 4.07 5.08 -15.38
C LYS A 8 3.07 5.54 -14.31
N LYS A 9 2.29 6.60 -14.57
CA LYS A 9 1.18 7.01 -13.69
C LYS A 9 0.12 5.93 -13.53
N ARG A 10 -0.25 5.24 -14.62
CA ARG A 10 -1.22 4.14 -14.60
C ARG A 10 -0.71 2.93 -13.85
N VAL A 11 0.59 2.64 -13.97
CA VAL A 11 1.28 1.56 -13.25
C VAL A 11 1.28 1.83 -11.75
N ALA A 12 1.70 3.01 -11.32
CA ALA A 12 1.76 3.38 -9.91
C ALA A 12 0.38 3.27 -9.22
N ALA A 13 -0.67 3.74 -9.88
CA ALA A 13 -2.02 3.68 -9.35
C ALA A 13 -2.56 2.25 -9.22
N ALA A 14 -2.35 1.43 -10.25
CA ALA A 14 -2.79 0.04 -10.22
C ALA A 14 -2.08 -0.76 -9.13
N LEU A 15 -0.79 -0.54 -8.93
CA LEU A 15 0.00 -1.21 -7.89
C LEU A 15 -0.38 -0.76 -6.48
N ALA A 16 -0.62 0.52 -6.25
CA ALA A 16 -1.07 1.01 -4.96
C ALA A 16 -2.42 0.39 -4.56
N ALA A 17 -3.37 0.31 -5.48
CA ALA A 17 -4.67 -0.33 -5.25
C ALA A 17 -4.55 -1.83 -4.95
N VAL A 18 -3.62 -2.53 -5.59
CA VAL A 18 -3.41 -3.97 -5.39
C VAL A 18 -2.74 -4.28 -4.05
N ILE A 19 -1.80 -3.46 -3.61
CA ILE A 19 -1.15 -3.64 -2.30
C ILE A 19 -2.19 -3.58 -1.17
N VAL A 20 -3.14 -2.67 -1.26
CA VAL A 20 -4.23 -2.52 -0.27
C VAL A 20 -5.13 -3.77 -0.19
N LEU A 21 -5.39 -4.41 -1.32
CA LEU A 21 -6.35 -5.51 -1.40
C LEU A 21 -5.87 -6.85 -0.87
N LEU A 22 -4.60 -7.14 -0.99
CA LEU A 22 -4.05 -8.40 -0.51
C LEU A 22 -3.79 -8.39 1.01
N GLY A 23 -3.80 -7.22 1.64
CA GLY A 23 -3.75 -7.10 3.09
C GLY A 23 -5.01 -7.60 3.81
N ALA A 24 -6.18 -7.50 3.17
CA ALA A 24 -7.46 -7.92 3.75
C ALA A 24 -7.67 -9.45 3.81
N THR A 25 -6.88 -10.25 3.08
CA THR A 25 -7.01 -11.71 3.06
C THR A 25 -6.18 -12.44 4.13
N ALA A 26 -5.30 -11.75 4.86
CA ALA A 26 -4.41 -12.35 5.86
C ALA A 26 -5.09 -12.66 7.20
N CYS A 27 -6.36 -12.28 7.42
CA CYS A 27 -7.11 -12.50 8.66
C CYS A 27 -8.05 -13.72 8.63
N ALA A 28 -7.91 -14.65 7.69
CA ALA A 28 -8.60 -15.94 7.76
C ALA A 28 -7.90 -16.82 8.81
N ARG A 29 -8.48 -16.84 9.99
CA ARG A 29 -8.05 -17.62 11.17
C ARG A 29 -8.20 -19.11 10.89
N GLU A 30 -7.12 -19.82 10.71
CA GLU A 30 -7.10 -21.27 10.89
C GLU A 30 -7.25 -21.60 12.38
N THR A 31 -8.41 -22.08 12.77
CA THR A 31 -8.60 -22.71 14.07
C THR A 31 -8.14 -24.16 13.94
N GLY A 32 -6.98 -24.44 14.52
CA GLY A 32 -6.45 -25.79 14.69
C GLY A 32 -7.32 -26.64 15.62
N ASP A 33 -7.44 -27.85 15.22
CA ASP A 33 -8.14 -29.02 15.73
C ASP A 33 -7.85 -29.34 17.22
N GLY A 34 -8.92 -29.65 17.95
CA GLY A 34 -8.90 -30.28 19.26
C GLY A 34 -10.21 -31.00 19.51
N GLY A 35 -10.18 -32.33 19.34
CA GLY A 35 -11.31 -33.25 19.27
C GLY A 35 -12.29 -33.24 20.46
N GLY A 36 -13.54 -33.59 20.18
CA GLY A 36 -14.57 -33.92 21.18
C GLY A 36 -16.00 -33.83 20.67
N ASN A 37 -16.48 -34.94 20.20
CA ASN A 37 -17.87 -35.47 20.26
C ASN A 37 -19.06 -34.67 19.70
N ALA A 38 -19.78 -35.36 18.83
CA ALA A 38 -20.96 -35.00 18.09
C ALA A 38 -22.14 -34.47 18.91
N GLN A 39 -22.72 -33.37 18.42
CA GLN A 39 -24.16 -33.14 18.51
C GLN A 39 -24.61 -32.30 17.31
N THR A 40 -25.43 -32.93 16.45
CA THR A 40 -26.06 -32.34 15.29
C THR A 40 -27.04 -31.26 15.74
N THR A 41 -26.68 -30.00 15.54
CA THR A 41 -27.64 -28.91 15.52
C THR A 41 -27.53 -28.23 14.15
N THR A 42 -28.62 -28.29 13.39
CA THR A 42 -28.81 -27.57 12.13
C THR A 42 -28.77 -26.07 12.44
N GLY A 43 -27.59 -25.49 12.40
CA GLY A 43 -27.34 -24.06 12.52
C GLY A 43 -27.22 -23.47 11.13
N THR A 44 -28.16 -22.63 10.76
CA THR A 44 -28.15 -21.73 9.61
C THR A 44 -26.80 -21.00 9.56
N GLN A 45 -26.03 -21.27 8.53
CA GLN A 45 -24.75 -20.63 8.27
C GLN A 45 -25.02 -19.13 7.97
N PRO A 46 -24.48 -18.18 8.74
CA PRO A 46 -24.60 -16.76 8.41
C PRO A 46 -23.81 -16.50 7.12
N GLY A 47 -24.40 -15.70 6.27
CA GLY A 47 -24.02 -15.34 4.91
C GLY A 47 -22.53 -15.33 4.61
N GLY A 48 -22.17 -15.94 3.49
CA GLY A 48 -20.83 -15.93 2.98
C GLY A 48 -20.29 -14.49 2.93
N GLU A 49 -19.16 -14.26 3.58
CA GLU A 49 -18.42 -13.00 3.44
C GLU A 49 -18.11 -12.83 1.96
N THR A 50 -18.71 -11.84 1.35
CA THR A 50 -18.39 -11.47 -0.03
C THR A 50 -16.96 -11.00 -0.01
N GLN A 51 -16.05 -11.80 -0.55
CA GLN A 51 -14.65 -11.42 -0.68
C GLN A 51 -14.58 -10.13 -1.51
N LEU A 52 -14.17 -9.05 -0.85
CA LEU A 52 -14.00 -7.77 -1.51
C LEU A 52 -12.83 -7.86 -2.49
N THR A 53 -13.09 -7.57 -3.75
CA THR A 53 -12.06 -7.56 -4.79
C THR A 53 -11.96 -6.18 -5.42
N ALA A 54 -10.74 -5.74 -5.75
CA ALA A 54 -10.57 -4.55 -6.56
C ALA A 54 -10.87 -4.86 -8.02
N ASP A 55 -11.48 -3.89 -8.65
CA ASP A 55 -11.64 -3.86 -10.10
C ASP A 55 -10.35 -3.33 -10.76
N VAL A 56 -9.29 -4.11 -10.63
CA VAL A 56 -7.97 -3.80 -11.22
C VAL A 56 -7.70 -4.79 -12.34
N PRO A 57 -7.43 -4.32 -13.56
CA PRO A 57 -7.16 -5.20 -14.70
C PRO A 57 -5.88 -6.00 -14.45
N THR A 58 -5.85 -7.24 -14.90
CA THR A 58 -4.62 -8.03 -14.93
C THR A 58 -3.74 -7.51 -16.06
N VAL A 59 -2.61 -6.91 -15.71
CA VAL A 59 -1.64 -6.33 -16.66
C VAL A 59 -0.26 -6.83 -16.27
N ASP A 60 0.53 -7.24 -17.26
CA ASP A 60 1.96 -7.51 -17.07
C ASP A 60 2.72 -6.18 -17.14
N PHE A 61 3.46 -5.84 -16.08
CA PHE A 61 4.25 -4.61 -15.98
C PHE A 61 5.71 -4.79 -16.37
N ASP A 62 6.06 -5.91 -16.99
CA ASP A 62 7.38 -6.16 -17.61
C ASP A 62 8.56 -5.95 -16.63
N GLY A 63 8.42 -6.48 -15.43
CA GLY A 63 9.44 -6.38 -14.39
C GLY A 63 9.63 -4.98 -13.81
N TYR A 64 8.62 -4.10 -13.92
CA TYR A 64 8.67 -2.77 -13.30
C TYR A 64 9.04 -2.84 -11.83
N THR A 65 9.93 -1.95 -11.39
CA THR A 65 10.32 -1.84 -9.99
C THR A 65 9.40 -0.86 -9.26
N PHE A 66 8.57 -1.39 -8.36
CA PHE A 66 7.79 -0.61 -7.42
C PHE A 66 8.68 -0.22 -6.24
N ASN A 67 9.15 1.01 -6.22
CA ASN A 67 10.07 1.51 -5.20
C ASN A 67 9.33 2.41 -4.22
N ALA A 68 9.26 1.97 -2.96
CA ALA A 68 8.69 2.75 -1.85
C ALA A 68 9.79 3.54 -1.14
N LEU A 69 9.66 4.86 -1.10
CA LEU A 69 10.50 5.70 -0.24
C LEU A 69 9.90 5.72 1.17
N TYR A 70 10.64 5.21 2.15
CA TYR A 70 10.17 5.05 3.51
C TYR A 70 11.05 5.81 4.50
N TRP A 71 10.43 6.43 5.51
CA TRP A 71 11.16 7.14 6.54
C TRP A 71 11.86 6.19 7.53
N TYR A 72 13.03 6.60 7.99
CA TYR A 72 13.82 5.93 8.99
C TYR A 72 14.22 6.89 10.12
N ASN A 73 14.16 6.42 11.35
CA ASN A 73 14.74 7.11 12.50
C ASN A 73 15.27 6.08 13.50
N SER A 74 16.56 6.08 13.73
CA SER A 74 17.22 5.11 14.60
C SER A 74 16.76 5.17 16.07
N ALA A 75 16.32 6.32 16.53
CA ALA A 75 15.79 6.48 17.89
C ALA A 75 14.36 5.91 18.04
N TRP A 76 13.65 5.71 16.91
CA TRP A 76 12.28 5.23 16.86
C TRP A 76 12.13 3.97 16.02
N ASP A 77 13.15 3.13 16.00
CA ASP A 77 13.16 1.90 15.20
C ASP A 77 11.96 0.97 15.50
N TRP A 78 11.47 1.00 16.75
CA TRP A 78 10.28 0.28 17.18
C TRP A 78 8.98 0.78 16.53
N ARG A 79 8.97 1.98 15.94
CA ARG A 79 7.85 2.53 15.14
C ARG A 79 8.00 2.25 13.65
N ARG A 80 9.05 1.56 13.28
CA ARG A 80 9.29 1.21 11.89
C ARG A 80 8.26 0.17 11.46
N SER A 81 7.32 0.61 10.66
CA SER A 81 6.33 -0.29 10.10
C SER A 81 6.96 -1.16 9.02
N LYS A 82 6.79 -2.47 9.16
CA LYS A 82 7.18 -3.46 8.16
C LYS A 82 6.04 -3.75 7.17
N ASP A 83 5.01 -2.91 7.16
CA ASP A 83 3.75 -3.19 6.48
C ASP A 83 3.86 -3.18 4.96
N ILE A 84 4.83 -2.47 4.42
CA ILE A 84 5.01 -2.32 2.97
C ILE A 84 5.95 -3.36 2.39
N TYR A 85 7.03 -3.69 3.10
CA TYR A 85 8.07 -4.55 2.58
C TYR A 85 8.61 -5.51 3.64
N ALA A 86 8.72 -6.77 3.26
CA ALA A 86 9.47 -7.80 3.99
C ALA A 86 10.36 -8.54 2.99
N GLU A 87 11.62 -8.66 3.32
CA GLU A 87 12.65 -9.21 2.44
C GLU A 87 12.55 -10.74 2.34
N GLU A 88 12.16 -11.37 3.45
CA GLU A 88 12.03 -12.82 3.55
C GLU A 88 10.94 -13.23 4.55
N ALA A 89 10.56 -14.49 4.52
CA ALA A 89 9.67 -15.07 5.53
C ALA A 89 10.47 -15.34 6.81
N THR A 90 10.31 -14.47 7.81
CA THR A 90 11.10 -14.51 9.06
C THR A 90 10.47 -15.35 10.18
N GLY A 91 9.28 -15.96 9.96
CA GLY A 91 8.50 -16.62 11.00
C GLY A 91 7.73 -15.64 11.91
N ASP A 92 7.91 -14.35 11.73
CA ASP A 92 7.07 -13.31 12.32
C ASP A 92 5.76 -13.20 11.52
N THR A 93 4.62 -13.29 12.20
CA THR A 93 3.29 -13.36 11.57
C THR A 93 3.02 -12.20 10.60
N ILE A 94 3.41 -10.98 10.99
CA ILE A 94 3.18 -9.78 10.18
C ILE A 94 4.14 -9.75 8.98
N GLY A 95 5.44 -9.94 9.23
CA GLY A 95 6.44 -9.96 8.16
C GLY A 95 6.17 -11.04 7.12
N GLU A 96 5.74 -12.22 7.57
CA GLU A 96 5.38 -13.31 6.67
C GLU A 96 4.13 -13.00 5.83
N ALA A 97 3.12 -12.37 6.41
CA ALA A 97 1.93 -11.94 5.68
C ALA A 97 2.27 -10.88 4.62
N VAL A 98 3.11 -9.90 4.97
CA VAL A 98 3.61 -8.87 4.04
C VAL A 98 4.42 -9.51 2.91
N TYR A 99 5.33 -10.41 3.23
CA TYR A 99 6.12 -11.13 2.24
C TYR A 99 5.24 -11.90 1.25
N ARG A 100 4.30 -12.72 1.75
CA ARG A 100 3.36 -13.50 0.91
C ARG A 100 2.51 -12.60 0.02
N ARG A 101 1.99 -11.49 0.56
CA ARG A 101 1.23 -10.50 -0.21
C ARG A 101 2.08 -9.93 -1.36
N ASN A 102 3.31 -9.51 -1.06
CA ASN A 102 4.20 -8.90 -2.05
C ASN A 102 4.59 -9.91 -3.14
N MET A 103 4.84 -11.18 -2.76
CA MET A 103 5.11 -12.25 -3.73
C MET A 103 3.92 -12.49 -4.66
N ALA A 104 2.70 -12.59 -4.12
CA ALA A 104 1.49 -12.78 -4.93
C ALA A 104 1.26 -11.63 -5.92
N ILE A 105 1.56 -10.37 -5.51
CA ILE A 105 1.49 -9.21 -6.40
C ILE A 105 2.58 -9.28 -7.47
N SER A 106 3.81 -9.61 -7.06
CA SER A 106 4.94 -9.73 -7.99
C SER A 106 4.67 -10.76 -9.09
N GLU A 107 4.14 -11.92 -8.71
CA GLU A 107 3.78 -12.97 -9.68
C GLU A 107 2.61 -12.55 -10.58
N ARG A 108 1.55 -11.98 -9.99
CA ARG A 108 0.35 -11.62 -10.74
C ARG A 108 0.59 -10.51 -11.77
N TYR A 109 1.45 -9.56 -11.45
CA TYR A 109 1.63 -8.34 -12.23
C TYR A 109 3.02 -8.18 -12.84
N ASN A 110 3.92 -9.14 -12.62
CA ASN A 110 5.32 -9.08 -13.04
C ASN A 110 5.99 -7.76 -12.60
N VAL A 111 5.96 -7.51 -11.29
CA VAL A 111 6.59 -6.35 -10.66
C VAL A 111 7.61 -6.77 -9.62
N LYS A 112 8.57 -5.90 -9.34
CA LYS A 112 9.56 -6.07 -8.27
C LYS A 112 9.31 -5.03 -7.19
N PHE A 113 9.28 -5.46 -5.92
CA PHE A 113 9.24 -4.52 -4.81
C PHE A 113 10.65 -4.11 -4.40
N GLN A 114 10.81 -2.84 -4.12
CA GLN A 114 12.02 -2.25 -3.56
C GLN A 114 11.65 -1.26 -2.46
N LEU A 115 12.41 -1.27 -1.36
CA LEU A 115 12.31 -0.29 -0.31
C LEU A 115 13.54 0.61 -0.36
N SER A 116 13.34 1.91 -0.41
CA SER A 116 14.37 2.94 -0.23
C SER A 116 14.13 3.66 1.08
N GLU A 117 15.09 3.59 1.98
CA GLU A 117 14.97 4.25 3.28
C GLU A 117 15.71 5.58 3.28
N GLU A 118 15.12 6.58 3.91
CA GLU A 118 15.69 7.90 4.08
C GLU A 118 15.45 8.38 5.52
N SER A 119 16.36 9.19 6.05
CA SER A 119 16.17 9.77 7.37
C SER A 119 14.88 10.56 7.45
N PHE A 120 14.19 10.41 8.58
CA PHE A 120 12.99 11.15 8.92
C PHE A 120 13.12 12.67 8.64
N ASP A 121 14.28 13.25 8.96
CA ASP A 121 14.52 14.70 8.82
C ASP A 121 14.80 15.13 7.38
N THR A 122 15.27 14.23 6.52
CA THR A 122 15.74 14.55 5.16
C THR A 122 14.87 13.99 4.05
N LEU A 123 13.93 13.11 4.37
CA LEU A 123 13.07 12.44 3.39
C LEU A 123 12.34 13.41 2.46
N GLY A 124 11.70 14.45 3.00
CA GLY A 124 10.99 15.46 2.20
C GLY A 124 11.92 16.20 1.24
N GLN A 125 13.13 16.55 1.70
CA GLN A 125 14.15 17.19 0.87
C GLN A 125 14.67 16.25 -0.22
N LYS A 126 14.87 14.98 0.10
CA LYS A 126 15.24 13.94 -0.86
C LYS A 126 14.18 13.76 -1.93
N LEU A 127 12.91 13.65 -1.55
CA LEU A 127 11.79 13.54 -2.46
C LEU A 127 11.74 14.75 -3.41
N HIS A 128 11.79 15.97 -2.85
CA HIS A 128 11.78 17.20 -3.65
C HIS A 128 12.92 17.24 -4.67
N SER A 129 14.14 16.85 -4.28
CA SER A 129 15.30 16.86 -5.16
C SER A 129 15.11 15.91 -6.36
N VAL A 130 14.56 14.73 -6.13
CA VAL A 130 14.29 13.72 -7.17
C VAL A 130 13.19 14.21 -8.13
N VAL A 131 12.12 14.78 -7.58
CA VAL A 131 11.00 15.31 -8.37
C VAL A 131 11.45 16.53 -9.20
N ALA A 132 12.21 17.46 -8.61
CA ALA A 132 12.74 18.64 -9.30
C ALA A 132 13.71 18.27 -10.42
N ALA A 133 14.50 17.21 -10.26
CA ALA A 133 15.36 16.66 -11.31
C ALA A 133 14.55 16.00 -12.46
N GLY A 134 13.26 15.73 -12.24
CA GLY A 134 12.43 15.01 -13.19
C GLY A 134 12.69 13.51 -13.22
N ASP A 135 13.37 13.00 -12.21
CA ASP A 135 13.65 11.59 -12.05
C ASP A 135 12.41 10.85 -11.56
N ASP A 136 12.22 9.62 -12.04
CA ASP A 136 11.10 8.77 -11.70
C ASP A 136 11.59 7.56 -10.88
N VAL A 137 12.14 7.86 -9.71
CA VAL A 137 12.81 6.88 -8.85
C VAL A 137 11.84 6.22 -7.90
N TYR A 138 10.89 6.98 -7.35
CA TYR A 138 9.96 6.48 -6.34
C TYR A 138 8.55 6.35 -6.88
N THR A 139 7.89 5.24 -6.55
CA THR A 139 6.50 4.98 -6.92
C THR A 139 5.55 5.49 -5.85
N ILE A 140 5.92 5.32 -4.58
CA ILE A 140 5.15 5.76 -3.41
C ILE A 140 6.10 6.33 -2.36
N VAL A 141 5.60 7.26 -1.56
CA VAL A 141 6.29 7.76 -0.38
C VAL A 141 5.48 7.47 0.88
N CYS A 142 6.13 6.91 1.89
CA CYS A 142 5.57 6.67 3.21
C CYS A 142 6.26 7.58 4.20
N GLN A 143 5.56 8.61 4.65
CA GLN A 143 6.09 9.65 5.51
C GLN A 143 5.12 9.91 6.66
N VAL A 144 5.65 10.41 7.77
CA VAL A 144 4.84 10.87 8.90
C VAL A 144 3.95 12.03 8.47
N GLN A 145 2.67 11.94 8.80
CA GLN A 145 1.63 12.87 8.38
C GLN A 145 2.01 14.35 8.56
N GLY A 146 2.60 14.71 9.71
CA GLY A 146 2.97 16.12 9.98
C GLY A 146 4.04 16.71 9.07
N LEU A 147 4.79 15.87 8.34
CA LEU A 147 5.86 16.30 7.44
C LEU A 147 5.48 16.28 5.97
N ILE A 148 4.38 15.61 5.60
CA ILE A 148 3.96 15.48 4.21
C ILE A 148 3.48 16.80 3.60
N LEU A 149 3.05 17.75 4.44
CA LEU A 149 2.50 19.03 4.00
C LEU A 149 3.48 19.84 3.15
N SER A 150 4.77 19.79 3.45
CA SER A 150 5.81 20.43 2.65
C SER A 150 5.88 19.83 1.24
N SER A 151 5.81 18.52 1.11
CA SER A 151 5.81 17.84 -0.19
C SER A 151 4.54 18.14 -1.00
N ILE A 152 3.38 18.31 -0.34
CA ILE A 152 2.14 18.73 -0.99
C ILE A 152 2.30 20.16 -1.54
N THR A 153 2.78 21.09 -0.73
CA THR A 153 2.92 22.50 -1.12
C THR A 153 3.99 22.73 -2.20
N SER A 154 5.03 21.89 -2.21
CA SER A 154 6.06 21.88 -3.26
C SER A 154 5.61 21.24 -4.57
N GLY A 155 4.43 20.57 -4.58
CA GLY A 155 3.92 19.88 -5.76
C GLY A 155 4.65 18.56 -6.08
N ASP A 156 5.25 17.94 -5.07
CA ASP A 156 6.03 16.70 -5.23
C ASP A 156 5.15 15.46 -5.31
N LEU A 157 3.86 15.59 -4.99
CA LEU A 157 2.90 14.48 -4.92
C LEU A 157 1.83 14.58 -6.00
N TYR A 158 1.33 13.44 -6.44
CA TYR A 158 0.19 13.37 -7.33
C TYR A 158 -1.14 13.48 -6.56
N ASP A 159 -2.13 14.06 -7.21
CA ASP A 159 -3.52 13.99 -6.78
C ASP A 159 -4.05 12.57 -6.92
N ILE A 160 -4.42 11.96 -5.82
CA ILE A 160 -4.88 10.56 -5.77
C ILE A 160 -6.26 10.43 -6.41
N THR A 161 -7.07 11.49 -6.39
CA THR A 161 -8.41 11.50 -7.01
C THR A 161 -8.38 11.32 -8.52
N ASP A 162 -7.28 11.70 -9.16
CA ASP A 162 -7.07 11.56 -10.60
C ASP A 162 -6.43 10.24 -11.02
N LEU A 163 -6.09 9.35 -10.07
CA LEU A 163 -5.43 8.10 -10.37
C LEU A 163 -6.45 7.05 -10.88
N PRO A 164 -6.18 6.40 -12.02
CA PRO A 164 -7.03 5.34 -12.52
C PRO A 164 -7.02 4.15 -11.57
N TYR A 165 -8.14 3.46 -11.48
CA TYR A 165 -8.35 2.26 -10.63
C TYR A 165 -8.26 2.50 -9.11
N VAL A 166 -8.19 3.76 -8.67
CA VAL A 166 -8.33 4.13 -7.27
C VAL A 166 -9.77 4.59 -7.05
N ASP A 167 -10.57 3.74 -6.41
CA ASP A 167 -11.94 4.03 -6.03
C ASP A 167 -11.95 4.28 -4.52
N LEU A 168 -12.01 5.54 -4.14
CA LEU A 168 -11.91 5.99 -2.74
C LEU A 168 -13.18 5.69 -1.92
N ASP A 169 -14.26 5.24 -2.56
CA ASP A 169 -15.49 4.80 -1.88
C ASP A 169 -15.41 3.34 -1.39
N LYS A 170 -14.34 2.64 -1.72
CA LYS A 170 -14.15 1.26 -1.27
C LYS A 170 -13.81 1.18 0.22
N PRO A 171 -14.26 0.11 0.91
CA PRO A 171 -14.20 0.01 2.36
C PRO A 171 -12.79 -0.12 2.96
N TRP A 172 -11.77 -0.37 2.15
CA TRP A 172 -10.37 -0.37 2.60
C TRP A 172 -9.72 1.01 2.69
N TRP A 173 -10.42 2.07 2.26
CA TRP A 173 -10.01 3.45 2.46
C TRP A 173 -10.71 4.01 3.70
N ASP A 174 -9.96 4.72 4.54
CA ASP A 174 -10.58 5.46 5.63
C ASP A 174 -11.33 6.69 5.08
N ALA A 175 -12.66 6.64 5.10
CA ALA A 175 -13.51 7.71 4.59
C ALA A 175 -13.31 9.04 5.33
N ASN A 176 -12.92 9.01 6.62
CA ASN A 176 -12.58 10.23 7.36
C ASN A 176 -11.27 10.80 6.87
N CYS A 177 -10.27 9.95 6.59
CA CYS A 177 -9.01 10.39 6.01
C CYS A 177 -9.24 11.06 4.64
N VAL A 178 -10.04 10.44 3.77
CA VAL A 178 -10.37 11.00 2.46
C VAL A 178 -11.01 12.39 2.59
N ARG A 179 -11.97 12.55 3.51
CA ARG A 179 -12.66 13.82 3.74
C ARG A 179 -11.74 14.88 4.37
N ASP A 180 -10.99 14.49 5.42
CA ASP A 180 -10.30 15.45 6.29
C ASP A 180 -8.94 15.87 5.73
N TYR A 181 -8.33 15.06 4.85
CA TYR A 181 -7.06 15.39 4.19
C TYR A 181 -7.23 15.95 2.77
N SER A 182 -8.46 16.14 2.31
CA SER A 182 -8.70 16.80 1.04
C SER A 182 -8.41 18.30 1.14
N ILE A 183 -7.55 18.79 0.27
CA ILE A 183 -7.15 20.19 0.18
C ILE A 183 -7.63 20.76 -1.16
N GLY A 184 -8.61 21.65 -1.12
CA GLY A 184 -9.16 22.24 -2.35
C GLY A 184 -9.79 21.22 -3.30
N GLY A 185 -10.37 20.15 -2.77
CA GLY A 185 -10.96 19.05 -3.56
C GLY A 185 -9.96 18.05 -4.14
N ARG A 186 -8.71 18.12 -3.70
CA ARG A 186 -7.62 17.21 -4.10
C ARG A 186 -7.12 16.40 -2.91
N LEU A 187 -6.74 15.16 -3.15
CA LEU A 187 -6.23 14.26 -2.12
C LEU A 187 -4.80 13.83 -2.48
N TYR A 188 -3.86 14.07 -1.58
CA TYR A 188 -2.44 13.76 -1.80
C TYR A 188 -1.91 12.68 -0.87
N LEU A 189 -2.66 12.32 0.15
CA LEU A 189 -2.30 11.27 1.10
C LEU A 189 -3.54 10.50 1.53
N VAL A 190 -3.35 9.24 1.85
CA VAL A 190 -4.38 8.36 2.40
C VAL A 190 -3.81 7.57 3.56
N ALA A 191 -4.65 7.25 4.53
CA ALA A 191 -4.43 6.16 5.46
C ALA A 191 -5.25 4.96 5.01
N THR A 192 -4.71 3.78 5.15
CA THR A 192 -5.32 2.54 4.69
C THR A 192 -5.08 1.42 5.70
N ASP A 193 -5.81 0.33 5.59
CA ASP A 193 -5.63 -0.88 6.41
C ASP A 193 -4.28 -1.59 6.19
N ILE A 194 -3.47 -1.11 5.26
CA ILE A 194 -2.11 -1.61 5.06
C ILE A 194 -1.17 -1.21 6.20
N LEU A 195 -1.48 -0.12 6.90
CA LEU A 195 -0.68 0.37 8.02
C LEU A 195 -1.17 -0.27 9.31
N ILE A 196 -0.37 -1.17 9.85
CA ILE A 196 -0.64 -1.90 11.11
C ILE A 196 0.04 -1.14 12.26
N ASN A 197 -0.54 -0.03 12.70
CA ASN A 197 -0.05 0.73 13.85
C ASN A 197 -1.03 0.68 15.00
#